data_146e4c7df7f604f3277eadc3df71d8ab
#
_entry.id   146e4c7df7f604f3277eadc3df71d8ab
#
_cell.length_a   1.000
_cell.length_b   1.000
_cell.length_c   1.000
_cell.angle_alpha   90.00
_cell.angle_beta   90.00
_cell.angle_gamma   90.00
#
_symmetry.space_group_name_H-M   'P 1'
#
loop_
_entity.id
_entity.type
_entity.pdbx_description
1 polymer ?
#
loop_
_entity_poly.entity_id
_entity_poly.type
_entity_poly.pdbx_seq_one_letter_code
_entity_poly.pdbx_strand_id
1 'polypeptide(L)'
;MNDAVISGTVEFVCLGPAGLATIWAKTRGNIDVRGVAAMNAQPNFLNTRKPAIKAITDFTDNDRIALPAVKVAFQALALQMAAAKQWGVANYAKLDHLTVSMAHPDGMAALLSGAGEITAHYTSAPFQYKEVAAPGIHKVLDSYAVMGGPYSFNVIAATAKFRAANPKTYGVFLAALQEATDQINQDKPKAAEAYLRIAKDKAPVSEILAMLNDPQITFDLVPKGLMKVTDFMHETGTIKVKPASWKDLFFDNAHSLPGS
;
A
#
# COMPACT_ATOMS: atom_id res chain seq x y z
N MET A 1 -12.70 6.92 2.76
CA MET A 1 -12.25 6.26 4.01
C MET A 1 -11.78 7.28 5.05
N ASN A 2 -10.94 8.26 4.71
CA ASN A 2 -10.49 9.27 5.70
C ASN A 2 -11.65 10.02 6.35
N ASP A 3 -12.65 10.45 5.57
CA ASP A 3 -13.80 11.18 6.08
C ASP A 3 -14.67 10.33 7.02
N ALA A 4 -14.78 9.04 6.77
CA ALA A 4 -15.57 8.13 7.59
C ALA A 4 -14.99 7.93 9.00
N VAL A 5 -13.66 7.82 9.15
CA VAL A 5 -13.04 7.72 10.48
C VAL A 5 -13.01 9.09 11.18
N ILE A 6 -12.83 10.18 10.44
CA ILE A 6 -12.87 11.54 11.00
C ILE A 6 -14.25 11.87 11.55
N SER A 7 -15.32 11.51 10.83
CA SER A 7 -16.71 11.74 11.25
C SER A 7 -17.18 10.76 12.34
N GLY A 8 -16.42 9.71 12.61
CA GLY A 8 -16.82 8.63 13.53
C GLY A 8 -17.88 7.68 12.97
N THR A 9 -18.07 7.65 11.64
CA THR A 9 -18.96 6.68 10.97
C THR A 9 -18.36 5.27 11.02
N VAL A 10 -17.02 5.17 11.10
CA VAL A 10 -16.29 3.94 11.33
C VAL A 10 -15.24 4.16 12.41
N GLU A 11 -15.00 3.15 13.23
CA GLU A 11 -14.05 3.19 14.34
C GLU A 11 -12.63 2.85 13.90
N PHE A 12 -12.50 1.91 12.98
CA PHE A 12 -11.23 1.48 12.41
C PHE A 12 -11.24 1.65 10.90
N VAL A 13 -10.11 2.05 10.36
CA VAL A 13 -9.91 2.19 8.92
C VAL A 13 -8.60 1.55 8.51
N CYS A 14 -8.59 0.86 7.36
CA CYS A 14 -7.37 0.33 6.75
C CYS A 14 -6.84 1.35 5.74
N LEU A 15 -5.57 1.73 5.88
CA LEU A 15 -4.91 2.75 5.07
C LEU A 15 -3.54 2.23 4.59
N GLY A 16 -3.12 2.68 3.42
CA GLY A 16 -1.70 2.62 3.05
C GLY A 16 -0.87 3.66 3.82
N PRO A 17 0.47 3.57 3.78
CA PRO A 17 1.37 4.45 4.55
C PRO A 17 1.19 5.93 4.20
N ALA A 18 0.97 6.27 2.94
CA ALA A 18 0.70 7.66 2.51
C ALA A 18 -0.63 8.18 3.08
N GLY A 19 -1.66 7.33 3.11
CA GLY A 19 -2.96 7.64 3.70
C GLY A 19 -2.87 7.90 5.20
N LEU A 20 -2.12 7.06 5.93
CA LEU A 20 -1.86 7.25 7.35
C LEU A 20 -1.13 8.58 7.62
N ALA A 21 -0.05 8.86 6.89
CA ALA A 21 0.71 10.10 7.03
C ALA A 21 -0.17 11.34 6.79
N THR A 22 -1.02 11.28 5.76
CA THR A 22 -1.94 12.38 5.42
C THR A 22 -2.97 12.63 6.51
N ILE A 23 -3.64 11.57 7.01
CA ILE A 23 -4.70 11.73 8.01
C ILE A 23 -4.12 12.13 9.36
N TRP A 24 -2.98 11.57 9.75
CA TRP A 24 -2.26 11.98 10.95
C TRP A 24 -1.92 13.48 10.91
N ALA A 25 -1.30 13.95 9.81
CA ALA A 25 -0.92 15.35 9.68
C ALA A 25 -2.12 16.31 9.74
N LYS A 26 -3.28 15.90 9.18
CA LYS A 26 -4.52 16.70 9.16
C LYS A 26 -5.27 16.73 10.50
N THR A 27 -5.16 15.66 11.29
CA THR A 27 -5.98 15.49 12.51
C THR A 27 -5.20 15.70 13.80
N ARG A 28 -3.90 15.92 13.70
CA ARG A 28 -3.01 16.14 14.83
C ARG A 28 -3.47 17.33 15.69
N GLY A 29 -3.52 17.11 17.02
CA GLY A 29 -3.93 18.11 17.99
C GLY A 29 -5.44 18.37 18.08
N ASN A 30 -6.26 17.57 17.35
CA ASN A 30 -7.71 17.64 17.37
C ASN A 30 -8.29 16.24 17.48
N ILE A 31 -8.68 15.60 16.36
CA ILE A 31 -9.26 14.24 16.34
C ILE A 31 -8.19 13.18 16.62
N ASP A 32 -6.97 13.47 16.23
CA ASP A 32 -5.76 12.69 16.48
C ASP A 32 -5.90 11.22 16.02
N VAL A 33 -6.01 11.04 14.70
CA VAL A 33 -6.03 9.71 14.09
C VAL A 33 -4.60 9.14 14.04
N ARG A 34 -4.42 7.95 14.59
CA ARG A 34 -3.13 7.23 14.60
C ARG A 34 -3.27 5.78 14.20
N GLY A 35 -2.15 5.19 13.79
CA GLY A 35 -2.04 3.76 13.55
C GLY A 35 -2.26 2.95 14.82
N VAL A 36 -3.04 1.89 14.70
CA VAL A 36 -3.27 0.87 15.72
C VAL A 36 -2.20 -0.22 15.59
N ALA A 37 -2.02 -0.73 14.37
CA ALA A 37 -1.04 -1.75 14.02
C ALA A 37 -0.78 -1.73 12.51
N ALA A 38 0.39 -2.19 12.07
CA ALA A 38 0.57 -2.66 10.70
C ALA A 38 -0.15 -4.00 10.49
N MET A 39 -0.28 -4.45 9.27
CA MET A 39 -0.92 -5.74 8.94
C MET A 39 0.00 -6.62 8.11
N ASN A 40 0.68 -6.02 7.16
CA ASN A 40 1.53 -6.74 6.23
C ASN A 40 2.56 -5.82 5.58
N ALA A 41 3.60 -6.45 5.03
CA ALA A 41 4.50 -5.84 4.08
C ALA A 41 4.46 -6.66 2.78
N GLN A 42 4.43 -5.96 1.65
CA GLN A 42 4.51 -6.57 0.31
C GLN A 42 5.02 -5.56 -0.71
N PRO A 43 5.77 -5.99 -1.73
CA PRO A 43 6.11 -5.11 -2.85
C PRO A 43 4.87 -4.83 -3.71
N ASN A 44 4.90 -3.69 -4.41
CA ASN A 44 3.99 -3.39 -5.51
C ASN A 44 4.79 -3.35 -6.81
N PHE A 45 4.22 -3.87 -7.90
CA PHE A 45 4.88 -3.89 -9.19
C PHE A 45 4.22 -2.94 -10.18
N LEU A 46 5.04 -2.16 -10.86
CA LEU A 46 4.67 -1.50 -12.09
C LEU A 46 4.94 -2.46 -13.25
N ASN A 47 3.89 -3.00 -13.82
CA ASN A 47 3.94 -3.96 -14.91
C ASN A 47 3.55 -3.28 -16.22
N THR A 48 4.12 -3.73 -17.34
CA THR A 48 3.78 -3.22 -18.69
C THR A 48 3.67 -4.34 -19.71
N ARG A 49 2.84 -4.10 -20.75
CA ARG A 49 2.71 -4.94 -21.94
C ARG A 49 3.61 -4.48 -23.10
N LYS A 50 4.28 -3.32 -22.96
CA LYS A 50 5.14 -2.78 -24.01
C LYS A 50 6.58 -3.29 -23.87
N PRO A 51 7.08 -4.12 -24.80
CA PRO A 51 8.43 -4.68 -24.71
C PRO A 51 9.56 -3.64 -24.67
N ALA A 52 9.31 -2.45 -25.23
CA ALA A 52 10.28 -1.36 -25.26
C ALA A 52 10.47 -0.66 -23.91
N ILE A 53 9.49 -0.73 -22.97
CA ILE A 53 9.56 -0.07 -21.70
C ILE A 53 10.28 -0.99 -20.70
N LYS A 54 11.54 -0.68 -20.37
CA LYS A 54 12.37 -1.43 -19.41
C LYS A 54 12.59 -0.67 -18.11
N ALA A 55 12.44 0.65 -18.15
CA ALA A 55 12.61 1.54 -17.01
C ALA A 55 11.57 2.66 -17.06
N ILE A 56 11.43 3.41 -15.95
CA ILE A 56 10.49 4.54 -15.89
C ILE A 56 10.85 5.68 -16.87
N THR A 57 12.09 5.71 -17.36
CA THR A 57 12.58 6.65 -18.36
C THR A 57 12.05 6.39 -19.77
N ASP A 58 11.53 5.19 -20.03
CA ASP A 58 11.09 4.78 -21.37
C ASP A 58 9.61 5.11 -21.62
N PHE A 59 8.89 5.55 -20.58
CA PHE A 59 7.52 6.02 -20.74
C PHE A 59 7.46 7.32 -21.52
N THR A 60 6.48 7.42 -22.41
CA THR A 60 6.21 8.58 -23.27
C THR A 60 4.79 9.09 -23.06
N ASP A 61 4.44 10.22 -23.65
CA ASP A 61 3.08 10.80 -23.58
C ASP A 61 1.99 9.90 -24.21
N ASN A 62 2.40 8.88 -24.98
CA ASN A 62 1.50 7.87 -25.54
C ASN A 62 1.23 6.70 -24.60
N ASP A 63 1.72 6.75 -23.37
CA ASP A 63 1.53 5.70 -22.37
C ASP A 63 0.52 6.13 -21.31
N ARG A 64 -0.17 5.13 -20.74
CA ARG A 64 -1.06 5.34 -19.59
C ARG A 64 -0.80 4.28 -18.55
N ILE A 65 -0.59 4.74 -17.33
CA ILE A 65 -0.29 3.92 -16.15
C ILE A 65 -1.53 3.88 -15.27
N ALA A 66 -2.24 2.76 -15.26
CA ALA A 66 -3.33 2.56 -14.32
C ALA A 66 -2.79 2.40 -12.89
N LEU A 67 -3.50 2.97 -11.90
CA LEU A 67 -3.25 2.80 -10.48
C LEU A 67 -4.53 3.13 -9.68
N PRO A 68 -4.69 2.69 -8.40
CA PRO A 68 -5.97 2.78 -7.70
C PRO A 68 -6.53 4.20 -7.53
N ALA A 69 -5.64 5.17 -7.26
CA ALA A 69 -6.02 6.57 -7.11
C ALA A 69 -4.82 7.48 -7.42
N VAL A 70 -4.96 8.32 -8.43
CA VAL A 70 -3.93 9.29 -8.81
C VAL A 70 -3.63 10.23 -7.64
N LYS A 71 -2.34 10.52 -7.40
CA LYS A 71 -1.83 11.42 -6.36
C LYS A 71 -2.11 10.98 -4.90
N VAL A 72 -2.87 9.92 -4.66
CA VAL A 72 -3.32 9.54 -3.30
C VAL A 72 -2.87 8.14 -2.92
N ALA A 73 -2.93 7.17 -3.86
CA ALA A 73 -2.51 5.81 -3.59
C ALA A 73 -1.01 5.72 -3.35
N PHE A 74 -0.58 4.72 -2.56
CA PHE A 74 0.85 4.47 -2.36
C PHE A 74 1.59 4.22 -3.68
N GLN A 75 0.95 3.57 -4.65
CA GLN A 75 1.51 3.35 -5.99
C GLN A 75 1.86 4.67 -6.70
N ALA A 76 1.00 5.69 -6.58
CA ALA A 76 1.30 7.02 -7.11
C ALA A 76 2.51 7.63 -6.39
N LEU A 77 2.56 7.54 -5.07
CA LEU A 77 3.69 8.04 -4.27
C LEU A 77 4.99 7.32 -4.63
N ALA A 78 4.95 5.99 -4.75
CA ALA A 78 6.14 5.19 -5.12
C ALA A 78 6.64 5.53 -6.52
N LEU A 79 5.73 5.81 -7.48
CA LEU A 79 6.11 6.31 -8.80
C LEU A 79 6.78 7.68 -8.72
N GLN A 80 6.25 8.59 -7.90
CA GLN A 80 6.84 9.90 -7.65
C GLN A 80 8.20 9.79 -6.97
N MET A 81 8.36 8.90 -5.98
CA MET A 81 9.67 8.65 -5.35
C MET A 81 10.69 8.10 -6.36
N ALA A 82 10.28 7.21 -7.25
CA ALA A 82 11.12 6.70 -8.32
C ALA A 82 11.51 7.83 -9.30
N ALA A 83 10.57 8.70 -9.66
CA ALA A 83 10.81 9.86 -10.52
C ALA A 83 11.78 10.86 -9.86
N ALA A 84 11.60 11.14 -8.57
CA ALA A 84 12.51 12.00 -7.80
C ALA A 84 13.93 11.44 -7.75
N LYS A 85 14.06 10.11 -7.56
CA LYS A 85 15.37 9.44 -7.58
C LYS A 85 16.05 9.53 -8.95
N GLN A 86 15.27 9.44 -10.02
CA GLN A 86 15.78 9.45 -11.41
C GLN A 86 16.10 10.86 -11.92
N TRP A 87 15.25 11.85 -11.62
CA TRP A 87 15.32 13.19 -12.23
C TRP A 87 15.46 14.33 -11.21
N GLY A 88 15.66 14.00 -9.93
CA GLY A 88 15.71 14.97 -8.83
C GLY A 88 14.31 15.29 -8.27
N VAL A 89 14.27 15.71 -6.99
CA VAL A 89 13.02 15.97 -6.26
C VAL A 89 12.16 17.03 -6.94
N ALA A 90 12.74 18.05 -7.56
CA ALA A 90 11.99 19.06 -8.32
C ALA A 90 11.13 18.46 -9.46
N ASN A 91 11.46 17.26 -9.94
CA ASN A 91 10.79 16.56 -11.03
C ASN A 91 9.99 15.33 -10.55
N TYR A 92 9.68 15.24 -9.27
CA TYR A 92 8.99 14.08 -8.70
C TYR A 92 7.66 13.76 -9.40
N ALA A 93 6.94 14.76 -9.86
CA ALA A 93 5.64 14.62 -10.51
C ALA A 93 5.73 14.39 -12.04
N LYS A 94 6.93 14.14 -12.58
CA LYS A 94 7.16 14.07 -14.03
C LYS A 94 6.27 13.06 -14.78
N LEU A 95 5.89 11.97 -14.12
CA LEU A 95 5.06 10.91 -14.69
C LEU A 95 3.57 11.02 -14.29
N ASP A 96 3.17 11.98 -13.45
CA ASP A 96 1.81 12.08 -12.94
C ASP A 96 0.77 12.23 -14.05
N HIS A 97 1.09 12.94 -15.13
CA HIS A 97 0.20 13.16 -16.28
C HIS A 97 -0.10 11.88 -17.07
N LEU A 98 0.70 10.83 -16.91
CA LEU A 98 0.47 9.52 -17.51
C LEU A 98 -0.44 8.63 -16.64
N THR A 99 -0.72 9.02 -15.39
CA THR A 99 -1.46 8.17 -14.46
C THR A 99 -2.98 8.28 -14.64
N VAL A 100 -3.66 7.14 -14.52
CA VAL A 100 -5.12 7.02 -14.61
C VAL A 100 -5.64 6.26 -13.41
N SER A 101 -6.69 6.79 -12.75
CA SER A 101 -7.35 6.09 -11.64
C SER A 101 -8.18 4.93 -12.14
N MET A 102 -7.86 3.71 -11.68
CA MET A 102 -8.58 2.50 -12.05
C MET A 102 -8.46 1.47 -10.92
N ALA A 103 -9.57 0.80 -10.57
CA ALA A 103 -9.53 -0.28 -9.60
C ALA A 103 -8.63 -1.43 -10.10
N HIS A 104 -7.95 -2.14 -9.19
CA HIS A 104 -7.00 -3.18 -9.59
C HIS A 104 -7.57 -4.26 -10.52
N PRO A 105 -8.81 -4.79 -10.32
CA PRO A 105 -9.38 -5.74 -11.27
C PRO A 105 -9.54 -5.17 -12.68
N ASP A 106 -9.98 -3.91 -12.78
CA ASP A 106 -10.20 -3.23 -14.06
C ASP A 106 -8.86 -2.89 -14.73
N GLY A 107 -7.88 -2.44 -13.94
CA GLY A 107 -6.51 -2.16 -14.40
C GLY A 107 -5.84 -3.41 -14.97
N MET A 108 -5.95 -4.54 -14.29
CA MET A 108 -5.45 -5.83 -14.79
C MET A 108 -6.18 -6.24 -16.08
N ALA A 109 -7.50 -6.16 -16.12
CA ALA A 109 -8.27 -6.49 -17.32
C ALA A 109 -7.88 -5.60 -18.51
N ALA A 110 -7.73 -4.29 -18.30
CA ALA A 110 -7.30 -3.35 -19.32
C ALA A 110 -5.87 -3.65 -19.82
N LEU A 111 -4.93 -3.95 -18.91
CA LEU A 111 -3.56 -4.29 -19.27
C LEU A 111 -3.49 -5.59 -20.09
N LEU A 112 -4.17 -6.65 -19.64
CA LEU A 112 -4.12 -7.97 -20.25
C LEU A 112 -4.87 -8.06 -21.58
N SER A 113 -5.97 -7.32 -21.74
CA SER A 113 -6.73 -7.30 -23.00
C SER A 113 -5.93 -6.71 -24.15
N GLY A 114 -4.96 -5.84 -23.86
CA GLY A 114 -4.23 -5.10 -24.87
C GLY A 114 -5.07 -4.07 -25.64
N ALA A 115 -6.34 -3.99 -25.32
CA ALA A 115 -7.25 -3.00 -25.89
C ALA A 115 -7.22 -1.69 -25.09
N GLY A 116 -7.44 -0.56 -25.75
CA GLY A 116 -7.46 0.73 -25.09
C GLY A 116 -6.07 1.33 -24.81
N GLU A 117 -6.06 2.40 -24.02
CA GLU A 117 -4.88 3.24 -23.80
C GLU A 117 -3.95 2.75 -22.69
N ILE A 118 -4.42 1.87 -21.78
CA ILE A 118 -3.61 1.39 -20.64
C ILE A 118 -2.46 0.52 -21.16
N THR A 119 -1.24 0.98 -20.95
CA THR A 119 -0.01 0.30 -21.35
C THR A 119 0.76 -0.28 -20.17
N ALA A 120 0.47 0.20 -18.96
CA ALA A 120 1.08 -0.24 -17.72
C ALA A 120 0.08 -0.18 -16.56
N HIS A 121 0.32 -0.98 -15.51
CA HIS A 121 -0.48 -0.98 -14.29
C HIS A 121 0.44 -1.07 -13.06
N TYR A 122 0.33 -0.12 -12.16
CA TYR A 122 1.04 -0.16 -10.89
C TYR A 122 0.10 -0.71 -9.82
N THR A 123 0.32 -1.94 -9.42
CA THR A 123 -0.64 -2.73 -8.67
C THR A 123 -0.02 -3.50 -7.51
N SER A 124 -0.86 -4.18 -6.74
CA SER A 124 -0.49 -5.00 -5.59
C SER A 124 -0.92 -6.45 -5.77
N ALA A 125 -0.47 -7.35 -4.89
CA ALA A 125 -0.96 -8.72 -4.85
C ALA A 125 -2.49 -8.77 -4.67
N PRO A 126 -3.19 -9.73 -5.30
CA PRO A 126 -2.66 -10.79 -6.15
C PRO A 126 -2.44 -10.35 -7.62
N PHE A 127 -2.93 -9.19 -8.02
CA PHE A 127 -2.99 -8.74 -9.42
C PHE A 127 -1.61 -8.66 -10.07
N GLN A 128 -0.63 -8.10 -9.39
CA GLN A 128 0.73 -7.99 -9.90
C GLN A 128 1.36 -9.32 -10.31
N TYR A 129 1.07 -10.38 -9.57
CA TYR A 129 1.59 -11.74 -9.86
C TYR A 129 0.83 -12.37 -11.03
N LYS A 130 -0.50 -12.20 -11.08
CA LYS A 130 -1.33 -12.65 -12.21
C LYS A 130 -0.89 -11.98 -13.51
N GLU A 131 -0.55 -10.72 -13.45
CA GLU A 131 -0.08 -9.95 -14.61
C GLU A 131 1.27 -10.46 -15.12
N VAL A 132 2.28 -10.58 -14.26
CA VAL A 132 3.62 -11.04 -14.69
C VAL A 132 3.65 -12.50 -15.12
N ALA A 133 2.67 -13.30 -14.73
CA ALA A 133 2.47 -14.66 -15.21
C ALA A 133 1.86 -14.70 -16.63
N ALA A 134 1.25 -13.61 -17.09
CA ALA A 134 0.64 -13.53 -18.42
C ALA A 134 1.70 -13.27 -19.51
N PRO A 135 1.58 -13.93 -20.69
CA PRO A 135 2.50 -13.73 -21.80
C PRO A 135 2.60 -12.25 -22.22
N GLY A 136 3.82 -11.77 -22.43
CA GLY A 136 4.06 -10.41 -22.93
C GLY A 136 4.02 -9.31 -21.86
N ILE A 137 3.71 -9.64 -20.62
CA ILE A 137 3.76 -8.69 -19.50
C ILE A 137 5.09 -8.85 -18.75
N HIS A 138 5.69 -7.75 -18.34
CA HIS A 138 6.88 -7.75 -17.50
C HIS A 138 6.89 -6.61 -16.50
N LYS A 139 7.65 -6.80 -15.42
CA LYS A 139 7.84 -5.82 -14.35
C LYS A 139 8.88 -4.77 -14.78
N VAL A 140 8.52 -3.50 -14.60
CA VAL A 140 9.40 -2.32 -14.84
C VAL A 140 9.95 -1.76 -13.53
N LEU A 141 9.11 -1.73 -12.48
CA LEU A 141 9.48 -1.14 -11.20
C LEU A 141 8.97 -2.02 -10.05
N ASP A 142 9.76 -2.09 -9.00
CA ASP A 142 9.44 -2.77 -7.75
C ASP A 142 9.48 -1.73 -6.62
N SER A 143 8.41 -1.62 -5.85
CA SER A 143 8.34 -0.63 -4.77
C SER A 143 9.36 -0.86 -3.66
N TYR A 144 9.80 -2.11 -3.40
CA TYR A 144 10.86 -2.37 -2.44
C TYR A 144 12.21 -1.81 -2.91
N ALA A 145 12.48 -1.85 -4.21
CA ALA A 145 13.67 -1.21 -4.77
C ALA A 145 13.61 0.33 -4.65
N VAL A 146 12.41 0.91 -4.79
CA VAL A 146 12.19 2.35 -4.58
C VAL A 146 12.40 2.72 -3.12
N MET A 147 11.78 1.97 -2.22
CA MET A 147 11.81 2.18 -0.77
C MET A 147 13.14 1.76 -0.12
N GLY A 148 13.96 0.96 -0.82
CA GLY A 148 15.20 0.38 -0.28
C GLY A 148 14.94 -0.72 0.74
N GLY A 149 13.80 -1.41 0.65
CA GLY A 149 13.42 -2.54 1.50
C GLY A 149 11.93 -2.60 1.82
N PRO A 150 11.53 -3.55 2.67
CA PRO A 150 10.15 -3.73 3.08
C PRO A 150 9.57 -2.50 3.79
N TYR A 151 8.28 -2.26 3.58
CA TYR A 151 7.49 -1.24 4.26
C TYR A 151 6.10 -1.80 4.58
N SER A 152 5.44 -1.22 5.60
CA SER A 152 4.06 -1.57 5.93
C SER A 152 3.13 -1.14 4.80
N PHE A 153 2.54 -2.11 4.11
CA PHE A 153 1.65 -1.81 2.98
C PHE A 153 0.25 -1.41 3.47
N ASN A 154 -0.29 -2.13 4.46
CA ASN A 154 -1.55 -1.81 5.11
C ASN A 154 -1.34 -1.55 6.60
N VAL A 155 -2.04 -0.53 7.09
CA VAL A 155 -2.04 -0.10 8.49
C VAL A 155 -3.49 0.12 8.93
N ILE A 156 -3.86 -0.41 10.07
CA ILE A 156 -5.12 -0.07 10.74
C ILE A 156 -4.92 1.22 11.53
N ALA A 157 -5.86 2.14 11.41
CA ALA A 157 -5.88 3.39 12.16
C ALA A 157 -7.23 3.62 12.85
N ALA A 158 -7.22 4.40 13.93
CA ALA A 158 -8.39 4.79 14.70
C ALA A 158 -8.22 6.21 15.26
N THR A 159 -9.29 6.81 15.79
CA THR A 159 -9.21 8.10 16.50
C THR A 159 -8.77 7.90 17.96
N ALA A 160 -8.05 8.87 18.53
CA ALA A 160 -7.71 8.88 19.95
C ALA A 160 -8.96 8.87 20.84
N LYS A 161 -10.03 9.58 20.41
CA LYS A 161 -11.33 9.62 21.12
C LYS A 161 -11.95 8.23 21.22
N PHE A 162 -12.01 7.48 20.11
CA PHE A 162 -12.57 6.13 20.13
C PHE A 162 -11.77 5.20 21.05
N ARG A 163 -10.44 5.20 20.92
CA ARG A 163 -9.55 4.41 21.77
C ARG A 163 -9.76 4.69 23.26
N ALA A 164 -9.83 5.96 23.65
CA ALA A 164 -10.03 6.36 25.05
C ALA A 164 -11.40 5.99 25.59
N ALA A 165 -12.46 6.15 24.77
CA ALA A 165 -13.82 5.83 25.17
C ALA A 165 -14.14 4.33 25.19
N ASN A 166 -13.41 3.52 24.42
CA ASN A 166 -13.71 2.10 24.19
C ASN A 166 -12.47 1.20 24.37
N PRO A 167 -11.73 1.28 25.49
CA PRO A 167 -10.46 0.58 25.65
C PRO A 167 -10.60 -0.94 25.57
N LYS A 168 -11.73 -1.51 26.02
CA LYS A 168 -12.00 -2.96 25.92
C LYS A 168 -12.18 -3.39 24.46
N THR A 169 -13.02 -2.69 23.69
CA THR A 169 -13.24 -2.99 22.27
C THR A 169 -11.96 -2.83 21.48
N TYR A 170 -11.18 -1.78 21.75
CA TYR A 170 -9.88 -1.56 21.14
C TYR A 170 -8.90 -2.73 21.42
N GLY A 171 -8.83 -3.18 22.69
CA GLY A 171 -7.98 -4.30 23.08
C GLY A 171 -8.39 -5.62 22.45
N VAL A 172 -9.70 -5.92 22.40
CA VAL A 172 -10.24 -7.12 21.74
C VAL A 172 -9.94 -7.10 20.24
N PHE A 173 -10.11 -5.96 19.58
CA PHE A 173 -9.78 -5.83 18.16
C PHE A 173 -8.29 -6.11 17.89
N LEU A 174 -7.39 -5.55 18.70
CA LEU A 174 -5.96 -5.76 18.55
C LEU A 174 -5.57 -7.23 18.79
N ALA A 175 -6.16 -7.88 19.78
CA ALA A 175 -5.96 -9.30 20.06
C ALA A 175 -6.44 -10.18 18.89
N ALA A 176 -7.62 -9.89 18.34
CA ALA A 176 -8.16 -10.59 17.17
C ALA A 176 -7.30 -10.40 15.91
N LEU A 177 -6.74 -9.19 15.72
CA LEU A 177 -5.83 -8.92 14.62
C LEU A 177 -4.53 -9.71 14.76
N GLN A 178 -3.98 -9.81 15.97
CA GLN A 178 -2.80 -10.63 16.26
C GLN A 178 -3.09 -12.11 16.00
N GLU A 179 -4.22 -12.63 16.52
CA GLU A 179 -4.62 -14.03 16.31
C GLU A 179 -4.78 -14.34 14.81
N ALA A 180 -5.44 -13.47 14.03
CA ALA A 180 -5.57 -13.64 12.59
C ALA A 180 -4.21 -13.66 11.88
N THR A 181 -3.29 -12.79 12.29
CA THR A 181 -1.92 -12.74 11.77
C THR A 181 -1.16 -14.03 12.07
N ASP A 182 -1.28 -14.54 13.29
CA ASP A 182 -0.65 -15.79 13.71
C ASP A 182 -1.21 -16.99 12.92
N GLN A 183 -2.53 -17.04 12.72
CA GLN A 183 -3.18 -18.09 11.92
C GLN A 183 -2.70 -18.08 10.45
N ILE A 184 -2.55 -16.89 9.83
CA ILE A 184 -2.01 -16.78 8.47
C ILE A 184 -0.58 -17.35 8.41
N ASN A 185 0.25 -17.01 9.38
CA ASN A 185 1.65 -17.45 9.40
C ASN A 185 1.82 -18.93 9.72
N GLN A 186 0.93 -19.51 10.56
CA GLN A 186 0.98 -20.91 10.97
C GLN A 186 0.44 -21.86 9.91
N ASP A 187 -0.59 -21.47 9.16
CA ASP A 187 -1.27 -22.33 8.19
C ASP A 187 -1.60 -21.54 6.89
N LYS A 188 -0.56 -21.33 6.08
CA LYS A 188 -0.71 -20.64 4.78
C LYS A 188 -1.66 -21.33 3.81
N PRO A 189 -1.74 -22.66 3.71
CA PRO A 189 -2.77 -23.35 2.92
C PRO A 189 -4.19 -22.94 3.32
N LYS A 190 -4.52 -23.00 4.61
CA LYS A 190 -5.81 -22.61 5.15
C LYS A 190 -6.09 -21.11 4.94
N ALA A 191 -5.06 -20.26 5.06
CA ALA A 191 -5.17 -18.83 4.77
C ALA A 191 -5.48 -18.58 3.29
N ALA A 192 -4.88 -19.32 2.36
CA ALA A 192 -5.18 -19.25 0.93
C ALA A 192 -6.63 -19.65 0.62
N GLU A 193 -7.13 -20.73 1.21
CA GLU A 193 -8.53 -21.15 1.07
C GLU A 193 -9.50 -20.10 1.65
N ALA A 194 -9.16 -19.52 2.82
CA ALA A 194 -9.96 -18.47 3.43
C ALA A 194 -10.02 -17.23 2.56
N TYR A 195 -8.89 -16.81 1.98
CA TYR A 195 -8.85 -15.70 1.03
C TYR A 195 -9.78 -15.95 -0.17
N LEU A 196 -9.66 -17.09 -0.85
CA LEU A 196 -10.48 -17.41 -2.02
C LEU A 196 -11.96 -17.39 -1.71
N ARG A 197 -12.35 -17.93 -0.55
CA ARG A 197 -13.76 -17.93 -0.10
C ARG A 197 -14.28 -16.52 0.15
N ILE A 198 -13.50 -15.67 0.85
CA ILE A 198 -13.91 -14.31 1.24
C ILE A 198 -13.91 -13.38 0.02
N ALA A 199 -12.84 -13.45 -0.80
CA ALA A 199 -12.70 -12.64 -2.01
C ALA A 199 -13.60 -13.13 -3.16
N LYS A 200 -14.21 -14.32 -3.03
CA LYS A 200 -14.95 -14.99 -4.12
C LYS A 200 -14.08 -15.14 -5.38
N ASP A 201 -12.77 -15.28 -5.18
CA ASP A 201 -11.81 -15.49 -6.26
C ASP A 201 -11.86 -16.97 -6.70
N LYS A 202 -11.81 -17.21 -8.01
CA LYS A 202 -11.86 -18.55 -8.62
C LYS A 202 -10.46 -19.11 -8.95
N ALA A 203 -9.41 -18.42 -8.53
CA ALA A 203 -8.04 -18.89 -8.74
C ALA A 203 -7.81 -20.25 -8.03
N PRO A 204 -6.89 -21.08 -8.50
CA PRO A 204 -6.46 -22.27 -7.77
C PRO A 204 -5.82 -21.89 -6.42
N VAL A 205 -6.05 -22.70 -5.39
CA VAL A 205 -5.42 -22.52 -4.06
C VAL A 205 -3.89 -22.42 -4.18
N SER A 206 -3.29 -23.21 -5.07
CA SER A 206 -1.84 -23.21 -5.32
C SER A 206 -1.30 -21.86 -5.78
N GLU A 207 -2.08 -21.06 -6.52
CA GLU A 207 -1.69 -19.72 -6.96
C GLU A 207 -1.59 -18.76 -5.78
N ILE A 208 -2.60 -18.72 -4.92
CA ILE A 208 -2.61 -17.88 -3.73
C ILE A 208 -1.55 -18.35 -2.73
N LEU A 209 -1.39 -19.65 -2.56
CA LEU A 209 -0.37 -20.23 -1.68
C LEU A 209 1.05 -19.89 -2.16
N ALA A 210 1.30 -19.88 -3.46
CA ALA A 210 2.59 -19.43 -4.01
C ALA A 210 2.90 -17.98 -3.64
N MET A 211 1.90 -17.09 -3.70
CA MET A 211 2.04 -15.69 -3.27
C MET A 211 2.29 -15.58 -1.76
N LEU A 212 1.55 -16.33 -0.94
CA LEU A 212 1.75 -16.33 0.52
C LEU A 212 3.13 -16.89 0.93
N ASN A 213 3.75 -17.71 0.08
CA ASN A 213 5.09 -18.25 0.28
C ASN A 213 6.22 -17.35 -0.27
N ASP A 214 5.89 -16.26 -0.99
CA ASP A 214 6.89 -15.30 -1.41
C ASP A 214 7.54 -14.66 -0.16
N PRO A 215 8.88 -14.76 0.02
CA PRO A 215 9.57 -14.20 1.18
C PRO A 215 9.46 -12.67 1.27
N GLN A 216 9.07 -12.01 0.20
CA GLN A 216 8.83 -10.57 0.19
C GLN A 216 7.47 -10.18 0.79
N ILE A 217 6.56 -11.14 0.97
CA ILE A 217 5.25 -10.94 1.59
C ILE A 217 5.32 -11.42 3.04
N THR A 218 5.11 -10.51 3.98
CA THR A 218 5.08 -10.82 5.41
C THR A 218 3.80 -10.30 6.06
N PHE A 219 3.29 -11.05 7.03
CA PHE A 219 2.17 -10.65 7.86
C PHE A 219 2.68 -10.49 9.29
N ASP A 220 2.71 -9.26 9.76
CA ASP A 220 3.08 -8.92 11.13
C ASP A 220 2.55 -7.51 11.49
N LEU A 221 2.50 -7.22 12.77
CA LEU A 221 1.97 -5.94 13.27
C LEU A 221 3.02 -4.83 13.38
N VAL A 222 4.25 -5.07 12.91
CA VAL A 222 5.39 -4.16 13.05
C VAL A 222 5.33 -3.03 12.01
N PRO A 223 5.29 -1.76 12.43
CA PRO A 223 5.39 -0.63 11.52
C PRO A 223 6.76 -0.57 10.83
N LYS A 224 6.81 -0.58 9.50
CA LYS A 224 8.07 -0.59 8.73
C LYS A 224 8.10 0.51 7.66
N GLY A 225 9.24 1.16 7.49
CA GLY A 225 9.53 2.05 6.36
C GLY A 225 8.69 3.33 6.28
N LEU A 226 8.00 3.72 7.35
CA LEU A 226 7.07 4.85 7.36
C LEU A 226 7.78 6.19 7.28
N MET A 227 8.97 6.29 7.87
CA MET A 227 9.70 7.56 7.87
C MET A 227 10.11 7.98 6.46
N LYS A 228 10.49 7.04 5.58
CA LYS A 228 10.79 7.35 4.17
C LYS A 228 9.60 7.94 3.42
N VAL A 229 8.40 7.42 3.70
CA VAL A 229 7.15 7.93 3.13
C VAL A 229 6.88 9.34 3.61
N THR A 230 6.95 9.58 4.92
CA THR A 230 6.66 10.89 5.51
C THR A 230 7.73 11.93 5.15
N ASP A 231 8.99 11.54 5.07
CA ASP A 231 10.08 12.40 4.65
C ASP A 231 9.86 12.92 3.24
N PHE A 232 9.57 12.01 2.30
CA PHE A 232 9.29 12.38 0.92
C PHE A 232 8.02 13.23 0.80
N MET A 233 6.94 12.88 1.50
CA MET A 233 5.70 13.65 1.48
C MET A 233 5.87 15.06 2.07
N HIS A 234 6.75 15.23 3.06
CA HIS A 234 7.08 16.53 3.61
C HIS A 234 7.96 17.33 2.64
N GLU A 235 8.98 16.72 2.06
CA GLU A 235 9.88 17.34 1.09
C GLU A 235 9.15 17.86 -0.15
N THR A 236 8.13 17.11 -0.62
CA THR A 236 7.27 17.49 -1.76
C THR A 236 6.12 18.42 -1.37
N GLY A 237 5.99 18.78 -0.09
CA GLY A 237 4.92 19.66 0.40
C GLY A 237 3.54 18.98 0.51
N THR A 238 3.46 17.67 0.29
CA THR A 238 2.20 16.91 0.41
C THR A 238 1.66 16.91 1.84
N ILE A 239 2.54 16.85 2.84
CA ILE A 239 2.23 17.11 4.25
C ILE A 239 3.05 18.29 4.75
N LYS A 240 2.43 19.13 5.58
CA LYS A 240 3.10 20.33 6.14
C LYS A 240 3.86 20.04 7.44
N VAL A 241 3.52 18.95 8.10
CA VAL A 241 4.11 18.56 9.38
C VAL A 241 4.76 17.20 9.23
N LYS A 242 6.04 17.10 9.59
CA LYS A 242 6.80 15.86 9.60
C LYS A 242 6.75 15.23 10.98
N PRO A 243 6.51 13.91 11.13
CA PRO A 243 6.69 13.22 12.40
C PRO A 243 8.18 13.18 12.77
N ALA A 244 8.51 13.27 14.05
CA ALA A 244 9.88 13.13 14.54
C ALA A 244 10.35 11.66 14.48
N SER A 245 9.42 10.73 14.64
CA SER A 245 9.64 9.30 14.51
C SER A 245 8.37 8.58 14.06
N TRP A 246 8.50 7.33 13.61
CA TRP A 246 7.34 6.50 13.27
C TRP A 246 6.37 6.34 14.46
N LYS A 247 6.83 6.46 15.71
CA LYS A 247 6.01 6.37 16.92
C LYS A 247 4.97 7.49 17.01
N ASP A 248 5.23 8.64 16.42
CA ASP A 248 4.26 9.73 16.36
C ASP A 248 3.02 9.36 15.53
N LEU A 249 3.19 8.48 14.56
CA LEU A 249 2.13 8.01 13.69
C LEU A 249 1.26 6.92 14.34
N PHE A 250 1.71 6.29 15.42
CA PHE A 250 1.06 5.15 16.05
C PHE A 250 0.70 5.42 17.51
N PHE A 251 -0.29 4.69 18.01
CA PHE A 251 -0.55 4.64 19.44
C PHE A 251 0.57 3.86 20.17
N ASP A 252 0.69 4.09 21.47
CA ASP A 252 1.76 3.56 22.31
C ASP A 252 1.81 2.02 22.40
N ASN A 253 0.69 1.32 22.12
CA ASN A 253 0.67 -0.14 22.04
C ASN A 253 1.64 -0.69 20.98
N ALA A 254 2.00 0.07 19.96
CA ALA A 254 2.96 -0.34 18.94
C ALA A 254 4.41 0.06 19.29
N HIS A 255 4.65 0.95 20.27
CA HIS A 255 5.95 1.57 20.50
C HIS A 255 7.05 0.64 20.99
N SER A 256 6.69 -0.53 21.52
CA SER A 256 7.65 -1.58 21.90
C SER A 256 8.14 -2.45 20.74
N LEU A 257 7.47 -2.35 19.57
CA LEU A 257 7.84 -3.10 18.38
C LEU A 257 9.07 -2.49 17.69
N PRO A 258 9.88 -3.30 16.94
CA PRO A 258 11.06 -2.83 16.22
C PRO A 258 10.67 -2.11 14.92
N GLY A 259 9.89 -1.04 15.01
CA GLY A 259 9.39 -0.26 13.89
C GLY A 259 10.41 0.71 13.27
N SER A 260 10.13 1.24 12.06
CA SER A 260 11.00 2.18 11.34
C SER A 260 10.25 3.21 10.46
#